data_ec186a9b7dbeb81ae3cabf9127f911b8
#
_entry.id   ec186a9b7dbeb81ae3cabf9127f911b8
#
_cell.length_a   1.000
_cell.length_b   1.000
_cell.length_c   1.000
_cell.angle_alpha   90.00
_cell.angle_beta   90.00
_cell.angle_gamma   90.00
#
_symmetry.space_group_name_H-M   'P 1'
#
loop_
_entity.id
_entity.type
_entity.pdbx_description
1 polymer ?
#
loop_
_entity_poly.entity_id
_entity_poly.type
_entity_poly.pdbx_seq_one_letter_code
_entity_poly.pdbx_strand_id
1 'polypeptide(L)'
;DAKVFRPAQELKGFAKVWLEAGESKTVSIPLDDKAYRYWNMATDSWEVEGGSYQLRVGASSADIRLTAEVVVLGSGAPDPYQSVDLPHYRTGEITSVPDAEFAALLGRPIPEDKIRIDRNMTLGELGHGRSPLGWLVAAVLGLLLKRSIQRGKPDLNILFQYNMPLRAL
;
A
#
# COMPACT_ATOMS: atom_id res chain seq x y z
N ASP A 1 17.37 11.56 8.50
CA ASP A 1 16.01 11.02 8.70
C ASP A 1 15.11 11.50 7.58
N ALA A 2 14.35 10.58 6.97
CA ALA A 2 13.42 10.91 5.90
C ALA A 2 12.26 11.78 6.44
N LYS A 3 11.86 12.80 5.66
CA LYS A 3 10.70 13.64 5.97
C LYS A 3 9.39 12.97 5.56
N VAL A 4 9.45 12.11 4.55
CA VAL A 4 8.32 11.38 4.01
C VAL A 4 8.37 9.90 4.39
N PHE A 5 7.21 9.24 4.46
CA PHE A 5 7.14 7.82 4.76
C PHE A 5 7.69 7.02 3.58
N ARG A 6 8.76 6.27 3.84
CA ARG A 6 9.42 5.41 2.86
C ARG A 6 9.69 4.03 3.45
N PRO A 7 9.69 2.98 2.64
CA PRO A 7 10.21 1.68 3.06
C PRO A 7 11.67 1.78 3.50
N ALA A 8 12.09 0.90 4.41
CA ALA A 8 13.47 0.85 4.89
C ALA A 8 14.48 0.61 3.76
N GLN A 9 14.04 -0.06 2.69
CA GLN A 9 14.80 -0.22 1.45
C GLN A 9 13.84 -0.43 0.26
N GLU A 10 14.26 0.04 -0.90
CA GLU A 10 13.50 -0.01 -2.15
C GLU A 10 14.38 -0.52 -3.28
N LEU A 11 13.85 -1.40 -4.13
CA LEU A 11 14.55 -1.82 -5.34
C LEU A 11 14.50 -0.68 -6.37
N LYS A 12 15.66 -0.11 -6.72
CA LYS A 12 15.77 1.00 -7.67
C LYS A 12 16.38 0.60 -9.01
N GLY A 13 17.00 -0.56 -9.09
CA GLY A 13 17.53 -1.11 -10.32
C GLY A 13 17.99 -2.55 -10.15
N PHE A 14 18.05 -3.27 -11.24
CA PHE A 14 18.59 -4.62 -11.29
C PHE A 14 19.20 -4.92 -12.66
N ALA A 15 20.12 -5.86 -12.70
CA ALA A 15 20.62 -6.45 -13.93
C ALA A 15 20.80 -7.95 -13.74
N LYS A 16 20.45 -8.71 -14.75
CA LYS A 16 20.68 -10.16 -14.79
C LYS A 16 21.73 -10.45 -15.86
N VAL A 17 22.80 -11.12 -15.46
CA VAL A 17 23.90 -11.46 -16.35
C VAL A 17 24.20 -12.95 -16.28
N TRP A 18 24.58 -13.53 -17.41
CA TRP A 18 25.11 -14.89 -17.47
C TRP A 18 26.61 -14.85 -17.27
N LEU A 19 27.14 -15.74 -16.43
CA LEU A 19 28.57 -15.88 -16.16
C LEU A 19 28.96 -17.35 -16.32
N GLU A 20 30.03 -17.60 -17.05
CA GLU A 20 30.68 -18.91 -17.07
C GLU A 20 31.53 -19.12 -15.81
N ALA A 21 31.95 -20.36 -15.54
CA ALA A 21 32.76 -20.62 -14.38
C ALA A 21 34.11 -19.87 -14.45
N GLY A 22 34.36 -19.04 -13.42
CA GLY A 22 35.54 -18.16 -13.34
C GLY A 22 35.44 -16.86 -14.11
N GLU A 23 34.33 -16.60 -14.78
CA GLU A 23 34.09 -15.31 -15.49
C GLU A 23 33.73 -14.19 -14.53
N SER A 24 34.17 -12.98 -14.85
CA SER A 24 33.77 -11.73 -14.17
C SER A 24 33.25 -10.73 -15.18
N LYS A 25 32.15 -10.04 -14.84
CA LYS A 25 31.58 -8.98 -15.68
C LYS A 25 31.32 -7.71 -14.87
N THR A 26 31.66 -6.57 -15.44
CA THR A 26 31.22 -5.27 -14.90
C THR A 26 29.79 -4.96 -15.37
N VAL A 27 28.94 -4.58 -14.45
CA VAL A 27 27.55 -4.22 -14.74
C VAL A 27 27.31 -2.77 -14.30
N SER A 28 26.70 -1.99 -15.18
CA SER A 28 26.28 -0.62 -14.89
C SER A 28 24.77 -0.57 -14.72
N ILE A 29 24.31 -0.08 -13.60
CA ILE A 29 22.88 0.13 -13.30
C ILE A 29 22.68 1.62 -13.10
N PRO A 30 22.04 2.33 -14.06
CA PRO A 30 21.81 3.75 -13.93
C PRO A 30 20.74 4.04 -12.86
N LEU A 31 20.99 5.05 -12.04
CA LEU A 31 20.03 5.62 -11.12
C LEU A 31 19.79 7.08 -11.52
N ASP A 32 18.60 7.37 -12.01
CA ASP A 32 18.15 8.72 -12.32
C ASP A 32 17.42 9.36 -11.14
N ASP A 33 16.86 10.54 -11.32
CA ASP A 33 16.07 11.25 -10.31
C ASP A 33 14.86 10.45 -9.81
N LYS A 34 14.33 9.55 -10.66
CA LYS A 34 13.20 8.68 -10.28
C LYS A 34 13.54 7.72 -9.13
N ALA A 35 14.83 7.42 -8.94
CA ALA A 35 15.26 6.61 -7.82
C ALA A 35 15.03 7.30 -6.46
N TYR A 36 15.01 8.62 -6.42
CA TYR A 36 14.99 9.41 -5.18
C TYR A 36 13.73 10.23 -4.98
N ARG A 37 12.89 10.38 -5.99
CA ARG A 37 11.72 11.23 -5.92
C ARG A 37 10.53 10.57 -5.24
N TYR A 38 9.66 11.42 -4.73
CA TYR A 38 8.37 11.08 -4.13
C TYR A 38 7.31 12.08 -4.61
N TRP A 39 6.05 11.69 -4.52
CA TRP A 39 4.94 12.61 -4.77
C TRP A 39 4.69 13.46 -3.51
N ASN A 40 4.78 14.76 -3.65
CA ASN A 40 4.53 15.69 -2.56
C ASN A 40 3.10 16.25 -2.68
N MET A 41 2.24 15.92 -1.74
CA MET A 41 0.85 16.37 -1.72
C MET A 41 0.71 17.88 -1.44
N ALA A 42 1.71 18.51 -0.81
CA ALA A 42 1.69 19.94 -0.54
C ALA A 42 2.03 20.79 -1.77
N THR A 43 2.83 20.25 -2.71
CA THR A 43 3.21 20.94 -3.96
C THR A 43 2.48 20.38 -5.19
N ASP A 44 1.74 19.28 -5.02
CA ASP A 44 1.06 18.54 -6.09
C ASP A 44 2.03 18.19 -7.26
N SER A 45 3.24 17.74 -6.89
CA SER A 45 4.32 17.46 -7.86
C SER A 45 5.30 16.38 -7.37
N TRP A 46 6.08 15.87 -8.33
CA TRP A 46 7.21 14.99 -8.01
C TRP A 46 8.38 15.80 -7.51
N GLU A 47 8.83 15.49 -6.30
CA GLU A 47 9.94 16.15 -5.63
C GLU A 47 11.05 15.16 -5.30
N VAL A 48 12.28 15.66 -5.20
CA VAL A 48 13.43 14.87 -4.76
C VAL A 48 13.73 15.22 -3.30
N GLU A 49 13.72 14.22 -2.44
CA GLU A 49 14.14 14.40 -1.06
C GLU A 49 15.66 14.41 -0.98
N GLY A 50 16.22 15.53 -0.51
CA GLY A 50 17.65 15.65 -0.30
C GLY A 50 18.11 14.94 0.97
N GLY A 51 19.31 14.38 0.93
CA GLY A 51 19.90 13.73 2.11
C GLY A 51 20.94 12.68 1.74
N SER A 52 21.40 11.95 2.76
CA SER A 52 22.30 10.82 2.59
C SER A 52 21.51 9.54 2.38
N TYR A 53 21.79 8.84 1.30
CA TYR A 53 21.19 7.56 0.95
C TYR A 53 22.25 6.46 0.98
N GLN A 54 21.89 5.32 1.53
CA GLN A 54 22.71 4.13 1.46
C GLN A 54 22.31 3.30 0.23
N LEU A 55 23.21 3.18 -0.73
CA LEU A 55 23.09 2.23 -1.84
C LEU A 55 23.49 0.83 -1.34
N ARG A 56 22.62 -0.13 -1.58
CA ARG A 56 22.84 -1.53 -1.21
C ARG A 56 22.83 -2.39 -2.47
N VAL A 57 23.90 -3.11 -2.71
CA VAL A 57 24.00 -4.05 -3.83
C VAL A 57 24.05 -5.47 -3.29
N GLY A 58 23.18 -6.33 -3.77
CA GLY A 58 23.07 -7.70 -3.30
C GLY A 58 22.39 -8.64 -4.29
N ALA A 59 22.40 -9.90 -3.97
CA ALA A 59 21.66 -10.92 -4.73
C ALA A 59 20.16 -10.91 -4.41
N SER A 60 19.78 -10.40 -3.25
CA SER A 60 18.39 -10.20 -2.81
C SER A 60 18.32 -9.07 -1.77
N SER A 61 17.11 -8.74 -1.33
CA SER A 61 16.89 -7.77 -0.25
C SER A 61 17.47 -8.22 1.11
N ALA A 62 17.69 -9.51 1.29
CA ALA A 62 18.27 -10.10 2.50
C ALA A 62 19.76 -10.49 2.35
N ASP A 63 20.31 -10.51 1.14
CA ASP A 63 21.70 -10.86 0.84
C ASP A 63 22.43 -9.65 0.26
N ILE A 64 22.75 -8.68 1.12
CA ILE A 64 23.48 -7.46 0.75
C ILE A 64 24.98 -7.75 0.82
N ARG A 65 25.68 -7.46 -0.28
CA ARG A 65 27.11 -7.73 -0.44
C ARG A 65 27.97 -6.46 -0.38
N LEU A 66 27.46 -5.36 -0.92
CA LEU A 66 28.16 -4.08 -0.96
C LEU A 66 27.22 -2.96 -0.50
N THR A 67 27.80 -1.96 0.13
CA THR A 67 27.10 -0.71 0.50
C THR A 67 27.96 0.50 0.14
N ALA A 68 27.31 1.57 -0.28
CA ALA A 68 27.93 2.84 -0.52
C ALA A 68 26.97 3.96 -0.08
N GLU A 69 27.52 5.09 0.34
CA GLU A 69 26.73 6.29 0.61
C GLU A 69 26.74 7.22 -0.59
N VAL A 70 25.59 7.85 -0.86
CA VAL A 70 25.45 8.91 -1.83
C VAL A 70 24.67 10.07 -1.24
N VAL A 71 25.15 11.29 -1.44
CA VAL A 71 24.43 12.51 -1.06
C VAL A 71 23.64 13.02 -2.25
N VAL A 72 22.34 13.15 -2.06
CA VAL A 72 21.41 13.63 -3.09
C VAL A 72 20.99 15.06 -2.75
N LEU A 73 21.06 15.94 -3.73
CA LEU A 73 20.53 17.30 -3.60
C LEU A 73 19.01 17.26 -3.83
N GLY A 74 18.28 17.73 -2.81
CA GLY A 74 16.82 17.77 -2.87
C GLY A 74 16.30 18.98 -3.63
N SER A 75 15.03 18.92 -4.02
CA SER A 75 14.31 20.03 -4.64
C SER A 75 13.97 21.17 -3.67
N GLY A 76 14.19 20.98 -2.36
CA GLY A 76 13.85 21.97 -1.33
C GLY A 76 12.36 22.05 -0.99
N ALA A 77 11.56 21.10 -1.45
CA ALA A 77 10.12 21.04 -1.20
C ALA A 77 9.80 20.94 0.32
N PRO A 78 8.67 21.54 0.78
CA PRO A 78 8.24 21.45 2.15
C PRO A 78 7.90 20.01 2.55
N ASP A 79 8.02 19.70 3.85
CA ASP A 79 7.52 18.45 4.42
C ASP A 79 5.99 18.43 4.28
N PRO A 80 5.40 17.45 3.56
CA PRO A 80 3.95 17.37 3.36
C PRO A 80 3.17 17.08 4.66
N TYR A 81 3.87 16.64 5.70
CA TYR A 81 3.29 16.29 7.01
C TYR A 81 3.64 17.28 8.12
N GLN A 82 4.20 18.46 7.78
CA GLN A 82 4.70 19.42 8.75
C GLN A 82 3.64 19.90 9.75
N SER A 83 2.37 19.96 9.33
CA SER A 83 1.24 20.44 10.15
C SER A 83 0.50 19.33 10.90
N VAL A 84 0.96 18.07 10.83
CA VAL A 84 0.23 16.92 11.35
C VAL A 84 1.14 16.12 12.29
N ASP A 85 0.62 15.77 13.46
CA ASP A 85 1.30 14.87 14.39
C ASP A 85 0.94 13.41 14.05
N LEU A 86 1.95 12.62 13.62
CA LEU A 86 1.81 11.28 13.11
C LEU A 86 2.82 10.32 13.75
N PRO A 87 2.80 10.13 15.07
CA PRO A 87 3.82 9.37 15.79
C PRO A 87 3.90 7.90 15.35
N HIS A 88 2.76 7.22 15.15
CA HIS A 88 2.74 5.82 14.73
C HIS A 88 3.28 5.63 13.31
N TYR A 89 2.93 6.54 12.39
CA TYR A 89 3.47 6.50 11.03
C TYR A 89 4.98 6.77 10.99
N ARG A 90 5.48 7.66 11.83
CA ARG A 90 6.92 7.98 11.89
C ARG A 90 7.76 6.87 12.49
N THR A 91 7.22 6.08 13.42
CA THR A 91 7.91 4.92 14.01
C THR A 91 7.70 3.63 13.21
N GLY A 92 6.74 3.61 12.29
CA GLY A 92 6.35 2.42 11.55
C GLY A 92 5.46 1.44 12.34
N GLU A 93 4.97 1.84 13.50
CA GLU A 93 4.04 1.04 14.33
C GLU A 93 2.60 1.14 13.83
N ILE A 94 2.38 0.74 12.58
CA ILE A 94 1.12 0.91 11.86
C ILE A 94 0.08 -0.20 12.09
N THR A 95 0.36 -1.15 12.98
CA THR A 95 -0.59 -2.25 13.27
C THR A 95 -1.80 -1.80 14.10
N SER A 96 -1.69 -0.67 14.79
CA SER A 96 -2.76 -0.16 15.67
C SER A 96 -2.72 1.38 15.71
N VAL A 97 -2.95 2.00 14.55
CA VAL A 97 -3.03 3.47 14.44
C VAL A 97 -4.38 3.95 14.97
N PRO A 98 -4.41 4.97 15.88
CA PRO A 98 -5.66 5.58 16.32
C PRO A 98 -6.41 6.28 15.17
N ASP A 99 -7.74 6.20 15.17
CA ASP A 99 -8.60 6.83 14.16
C ASP A 99 -8.36 8.34 14.04
N ALA A 100 -8.04 9.02 15.14
CA ALA A 100 -7.73 10.45 15.14
C ALA A 100 -6.46 10.76 14.33
N GLU A 101 -5.41 9.94 14.47
CA GLU A 101 -4.17 10.09 13.72
C GLU A 101 -4.37 9.77 12.22
N PHE A 102 -5.14 8.70 11.93
CA PHE A 102 -5.50 8.39 10.54
C PHE A 102 -6.34 9.51 9.90
N ALA A 103 -7.33 10.06 10.62
CA ALA A 103 -8.13 11.19 10.12
C ALA A 103 -7.27 12.44 9.89
N ALA A 104 -6.27 12.68 10.76
CA ALA A 104 -5.31 13.77 10.60
C ALA A 104 -4.46 13.59 9.33
N LEU A 105 -3.94 12.38 9.07
CA LEU A 105 -3.22 12.05 7.83
C LEU A 105 -4.11 12.19 6.59
N LEU A 106 -5.37 11.74 6.68
CA LEU A 106 -6.34 11.81 5.59
C LEU A 106 -6.77 13.26 5.28
N GLY A 107 -6.57 14.20 6.21
CA GLY A 107 -7.01 15.59 6.09
C GLY A 107 -8.53 15.79 6.13
N ARG A 108 -9.29 14.76 6.51
CA ARG A 108 -10.77 14.77 6.60
C ARG A 108 -11.24 13.67 7.56
N PRO A 109 -12.48 13.72 8.04
CA PRO A 109 -13.06 12.64 8.84
C PRO A 109 -13.05 11.32 8.09
N ILE A 110 -12.86 10.22 8.84
CA ILE A 110 -12.95 8.86 8.31
C ILE A 110 -14.36 8.65 7.77
N PRO A 111 -14.53 8.16 6.54
CA PRO A 111 -15.85 7.87 5.98
C PRO A 111 -16.62 6.86 6.85
N GLU A 112 -17.92 7.06 6.99
CA GLU A 112 -18.77 6.06 7.65
C GLU A 112 -18.76 4.73 6.89
N ASP A 113 -18.75 3.60 7.61
CA ASP A 113 -18.81 2.25 7.03
C ASP A 113 -20.09 2.00 6.21
N LYS A 114 -21.20 2.72 6.56
CA LYS A 114 -22.47 2.59 5.86
C LYS A 114 -22.47 3.43 4.60
N ILE A 115 -22.38 2.76 3.48
CA ILE A 115 -22.39 3.39 2.16
C ILE A 115 -23.80 3.42 1.56
N ARG A 116 -23.99 4.31 0.59
CA ARG A 116 -25.23 4.37 -0.18
C ARG A 116 -25.30 3.20 -1.16
N ILE A 117 -26.44 2.49 -1.19
CA ILE A 117 -26.64 1.38 -2.12
C ILE A 117 -26.63 1.90 -3.55
N ASP A 118 -25.78 1.33 -4.39
CA ASP A 118 -25.71 1.59 -5.82
C ASP A 118 -25.77 0.29 -6.64
N ARG A 119 -25.83 0.42 -7.97
CA ARG A 119 -25.97 -0.69 -8.90
C ARG A 119 -24.75 -1.61 -8.96
N ASN A 120 -23.58 -1.16 -8.53
CA ASN A 120 -22.33 -1.90 -8.56
C ASN A 120 -22.05 -2.63 -7.26
N MET A 121 -22.76 -2.29 -6.18
CA MET A 121 -22.62 -3.00 -4.92
C MET A 121 -22.97 -4.48 -5.10
N THR A 122 -22.18 -5.32 -4.45
CA THR A 122 -22.46 -6.74 -4.37
C THR A 122 -23.52 -7.06 -3.32
N LEU A 123 -24.14 -8.25 -3.41
CA LEU A 123 -25.08 -8.69 -2.39
C LEU A 123 -24.46 -8.79 -1.00
N GLY A 124 -23.17 -9.14 -0.91
CA GLY A 124 -22.42 -9.16 0.36
C GLY A 124 -22.22 -7.76 0.96
N GLU A 125 -22.01 -6.74 0.12
CA GLU A 125 -21.81 -5.35 0.57
C GLU A 125 -23.11 -4.66 1.01
N LEU A 126 -24.28 -5.21 0.68
CA LEU A 126 -25.56 -4.68 1.16
C LEU A 126 -25.63 -4.55 2.68
N GLY A 127 -24.84 -5.34 3.42
CA GLY A 127 -24.72 -5.24 4.87
C GLY A 127 -24.15 -3.90 5.37
N HIS A 128 -23.39 -3.20 4.54
CA HIS A 128 -22.82 -1.87 4.84
C HIS A 128 -23.77 -0.73 4.48
N GLY A 129 -24.85 -1.02 3.73
CA GLY A 129 -25.87 -0.05 3.37
C GLY A 129 -26.82 0.27 4.53
N ARG A 130 -27.71 1.25 4.32
CA ARG A 130 -28.74 1.66 5.30
C ARG A 130 -30.06 0.86 5.21
N SER A 131 -30.10 -0.20 4.39
CA SER A 131 -31.29 -1.03 4.18
C SER A 131 -31.31 -2.23 5.13
N PRO A 132 -32.33 -2.35 6.00
CA PRO A 132 -32.48 -3.54 6.85
C PRO A 132 -32.61 -4.85 6.06
N LEU A 133 -33.31 -4.79 4.90
CA LEU A 133 -33.44 -5.94 4.01
C LEU A 133 -32.08 -6.33 3.39
N GLY A 134 -31.31 -5.33 2.94
CA GLY A 134 -29.96 -5.52 2.42
C GLY A 134 -29.05 -6.18 3.46
N TRP A 135 -29.09 -5.69 4.71
CA TRP A 135 -28.36 -6.29 5.82
C TRP A 135 -28.74 -7.77 6.04
N LEU A 136 -30.07 -8.09 6.02
CA LEU A 136 -30.54 -9.45 6.18
C LEU A 136 -30.02 -10.38 5.06
N VAL A 137 -30.10 -9.94 3.81
CA VAL A 137 -29.59 -10.69 2.64
C VAL A 137 -28.10 -10.96 2.78
N ALA A 138 -27.31 -9.94 3.06
CA ALA A 138 -25.87 -10.05 3.24
C ALA A 138 -25.52 -10.99 4.40
N ALA A 139 -26.23 -10.90 5.53
CA ALA A 139 -26.01 -11.74 6.70
C ALA A 139 -26.32 -13.22 6.41
N VAL A 140 -27.42 -13.52 5.71
CA VAL A 140 -27.77 -14.89 5.35
C VAL A 140 -26.74 -15.47 4.40
N LEU A 141 -26.40 -14.78 3.32
CA LEU A 141 -25.40 -15.25 2.37
C LEU A 141 -24.02 -15.40 3.01
N GLY A 142 -23.61 -14.44 3.85
CA GLY A 142 -22.35 -14.52 4.58
C GLY A 142 -22.29 -15.71 5.55
N LEU A 143 -23.40 -16.00 6.25
CA LEU A 143 -23.50 -17.16 7.14
C LEU A 143 -23.40 -18.49 6.36
N LEU A 144 -24.10 -18.60 5.25
CA LEU A 144 -24.06 -19.79 4.38
C LEU A 144 -22.65 -19.99 3.81
N LEU A 145 -22.03 -18.93 3.31
CA LEU A 145 -20.67 -18.95 2.80
C LEU A 145 -19.67 -19.39 3.89
N LYS A 146 -19.75 -18.77 5.08
CA LYS A 146 -18.89 -19.13 6.21
C LYS A 146 -19.03 -20.60 6.59
N ARG A 147 -20.25 -21.12 6.65
CA ARG A 147 -20.51 -22.54 6.95
C ARG A 147 -19.94 -23.46 5.87
N SER A 148 -20.03 -23.12 4.61
CA SER A 148 -19.50 -23.92 3.49
C SER A 148 -17.96 -23.98 3.57
N ILE A 149 -17.30 -22.85 3.86
CA ILE A 149 -15.85 -22.78 4.05
C ILE A 149 -15.40 -23.64 5.23
N GLN A 150 -16.10 -23.54 6.37
CA GLN A 150 -15.77 -24.32 7.57
C GLN A 150 -15.87 -25.83 7.36
N ARG A 151 -16.70 -26.29 6.42
CA ARG A 151 -16.81 -27.70 6.04
C ARG A 151 -15.71 -28.17 5.09
N GLY A 152 -14.75 -27.30 4.75
CA GLY A 152 -13.66 -27.60 3.82
C GLY A 152 -14.09 -27.75 2.35
N LYS A 153 -15.34 -27.40 2.01
CA LYS A 153 -15.89 -27.44 0.64
C LYS A 153 -16.64 -26.14 0.37
N PRO A 154 -15.94 -25.07 0.00
CA PRO A 154 -16.57 -23.80 -0.34
C PRO A 154 -17.60 -23.98 -1.46
N ASP A 155 -18.83 -23.51 -1.24
CA ASP A 155 -19.86 -23.53 -2.25
C ASP A 155 -19.67 -22.36 -3.21
N LEU A 156 -19.28 -22.67 -4.45
CA LEU A 156 -18.98 -21.67 -5.48
C LEU A 156 -20.22 -20.88 -5.90
N ASN A 157 -21.43 -21.47 -5.83
CA ASN A 157 -22.66 -20.77 -6.19
C ASN A 157 -22.97 -19.68 -5.13
N ILE A 158 -22.81 -20.01 -3.85
CA ILE A 158 -22.99 -19.03 -2.77
C ILE A 158 -21.92 -17.94 -2.85
N LEU A 159 -20.67 -18.31 -3.12
CA LEU A 159 -19.59 -17.36 -3.31
C LEU A 159 -19.86 -16.42 -4.49
N PHE A 160 -20.35 -16.97 -5.60
CA PHE A 160 -20.73 -16.18 -6.78
C PHE A 160 -21.87 -15.21 -6.45
N GLN A 161 -22.95 -15.68 -5.80
CA GLN A 161 -24.08 -14.85 -5.41
C GLN A 161 -23.64 -13.74 -4.43
N TYR A 162 -22.81 -14.08 -3.44
CA TYR A 162 -22.31 -13.12 -2.47
C TYR A 162 -21.55 -11.94 -3.12
N ASN A 163 -20.79 -12.24 -4.18
CA ASN A 163 -19.99 -11.24 -4.92
C ASN A 163 -20.71 -10.69 -6.17
N MET A 164 -21.97 -11.09 -6.41
CA MET A 164 -22.70 -10.63 -7.58
C MET A 164 -23.17 -9.19 -7.39
N PRO A 165 -22.88 -8.26 -8.33
CA PRO A 165 -23.35 -6.89 -8.25
C PRO A 165 -24.85 -6.80 -8.54
N LEU A 166 -25.54 -5.84 -7.91
CA LEU A 166 -26.98 -5.61 -8.06
C LEU A 166 -27.42 -5.42 -9.52
N ARG A 167 -26.55 -4.87 -10.37
CA ARG A 167 -26.83 -4.71 -11.81
C ARG A 167 -26.93 -6.02 -12.59
N ALA A 168 -26.49 -7.14 -11.99
CA ALA A 168 -26.51 -8.46 -12.61
C ALA A 168 -27.75 -9.32 -12.21
N LEU A 169 -28.60 -8.77 -11.31
CA LEU A 169 -29.90 -9.31 -10.98
C LEU A 169 -30.95 -8.87 -11.99
#